data_f287cd2c72fff2ff53362887bcbfead6
#
_entry.id   f287cd2c72fff2ff53362887bcbfead6
#
_cell.length_a   1.000
_cell.length_b   1.000
_cell.length_c   1.000
_cell.angle_alpha   90.00
_cell.angle_beta   90.00
_cell.angle_gamma   90.00
#
_symmetry.space_group_name_H-M   'P 1'
#
loop_
_entity.id
_entity.type
_entity.pdbx_description
1 polymer ?
#
loop_
_entity_poly.entity_id
_entity_poly.type
_entity_poly.pdbx_seq_one_letter_code
_entity_poly.pdbx_strand_id
1 'polypeptide(L)'
;MKIKFILPFLLFPVFLFGEEKKITLEQCIEVALQNHPSLFVAIEDDKKSIANYQIARSMRSIIVDGEIRTVEYTKSNSSADSRFSIPGEDTDIGLFAGLSLTYNLYNAKKDVVEEQARTSIDVAKVTNYQVKSKIIYAVKNAYYSYLLARDILAIREEIYNKYKNKAQLSRQLFEQGSRPILDVSKAEVDLANAQLQLEQAKNNERKMRQSLYYAMGLEENEQIDIIPENIDLEKLPEINCTLANLYRMCEVYNPELRIARLQKKIAQLKITEEAGSHYPTVDLLIGLGYENKKLYGMGNIGSNFEAGSWSTAFHGAIRASLPIYSGGRISARVDSATADYNKMIYKEKEILTDIKNQVRDNYRTLEEMKRQIEISELIIKNAQRHQLLAQRSYENGAGTLLELQDADLNVIQAKIGLLEARYNYLLNFAKLVDTVGFGEGILCRN
;
A
#
# COMPACT_ATOMS: atom_id res chain seq x y z
N MET A 1 4.62 8.54 37.75
CA MET A 1 3.69 9.07 36.73
C MET A 1 2.89 7.88 36.21
N LYS A 2 1.62 7.76 36.62
CA LYS A 2 0.77 6.60 36.32
C LYS A 2 0.28 6.73 34.88
N ILE A 3 0.80 5.89 33.98
CA ILE A 3 0.29 5.76 32.61
C ILE A 3 -1.03 4.97 32.71
N LYS A 4 -2.15 5.68 32.59
CA LYS A 4 -3.45 5.06 32.38
C LYS A 4 -3.53 4.60 30.92
N PHE A 5 -3.40 3.29 30.69
CA PHE A 5 -3.83 2.65 29.48
C PHE A 5 -5.37 2.75 29.42
N ILE A 6 -5.87 3.73 28.68
CA ILE A 6 -7.28 3.75 28.26
C ILE A 6 -7.32 2.95 26.97
N LEU A 7 -7.71 1.70 27.08
CA LEU A 7 -8.13 0.85 25.98
C LEU A 7 -9.42 1.49 25.41
N PRO A 8 -9.47 1.97 24.18
CA PRO A 8 -10.74 2.34 23.60
C PRO A 8 -11.51 1.05 23.35
N PHE A 9 -12.53 0.83 24.15
CA PHE A 9 -13.56 -0.14 23.91
C PHE A 9 -14.28 0.27 22.63
N LEU A 10 -13.82 -0.26 21.50
CA LEU A 10 -14.49 -0.13 20.21
C LEU A 10 -15.86 -0.80 20.38
N LEU A 11 -16.88 0.04 20.52
CA LEU A 11 -18.28 -0.34 20.31
C LEU A 11 -18.38 -0.80 18.84
N PHE A 12 -18.20 -2.09 18.62
CA PHE A 12 -18.70 -2.74 17.41
C PHE A 12 -20.20 -2.46 17.35
N PRO A 13 -20.72 -1.87 16.30
CA PRO A 13 -22.13 -1.96 16.05
C PRO A 13 -22.41 -3.47 15.85
N VAL A 14 -23.04 -4.09 16.86
CA VAL A 14 -23.61 -5.42 16.72
C VAL A 14 -24.66 -5.31 15.62
N PHE A 15 -24.28 -5.67 14.41
CA PHE A 15 -25.23 -5.89 13.33
C PHE A 15 -26.09 -7.08 13.72
N LEU A 16 -27.32 -6.78 14.15
CA LEU A 16 -28.39 -7.74 14.39
C LEU A 16 -28.65 -8.49 13.08
N PHE A 17 -28.28 -9.77 13.09
CA PHE A 17 -28.54 -10.72 12.03
C PHE A 17 -30.04 -10.93 11.86
N GLY A 18 -30.54 -10.86 10.62
CA GLY A 18 -31.93 -11.24 10.34
C GLY A 18 -32.46 -10.99 8.93
N GLU A 19 -31.78 -10.20 8.09
CA GLU A 19 -32.17 -10.04 6.69
C GLU A 19 -30.93 -10.07 5.79
N GLU A 20 -31.02 -10.81 4.67
CA GLU A 20 -30.02 -10.82 3.58
C GLU A 20 -29.86 -9.38 3.06
N LYS A 21 -28.92 -8.63 3.61
CA LYS A 21 -28.72 -7.22 3.28
C LYS A 21 -27.85 -7.15 2.03
N LYS A 22 -28.45 -6.70 0.94
CA LYS A 22 -27.68 -6.36 -0.25
C LYS A 22 -26.67 -5.26 0.09
N ILE A 23 -25.40 -5.50 -0.21
CA ILE A 23 -24.31 -4.58 0.05
C ILE A 23 -23.92 -3.89 -1.25
N THR A 24 -23.91 -2.56 -1.25
CA THR A 24 -23.45 -1.75 -2.38
C THR A 24 -21.94 -1.73 -2.48
N LEU A 25 -21.40 -1.35 -3.64
CA LEU A 25 -19.96 -1.16 -3.82
C LEU A 25 -19.38 -0.15 -2.83
N GLU A 26 -20.10 0.97 -2.60
CA GLU A 26 -19.68 2.01 -1.65
C GLU A 26 -19.55 1.47 -0.22
N GLN A 27 -20.51 0.65 0.20
CA GLN A 27 -20.47 0.00 1.52
C GLN A 27 -19.30 -0.98 1.64
N CYS A 28 -19.00 -1.75 0.58
CA CYS A 28 -17.82 -2.62 0.56
C CYS A 28 -16.51 -1.82 0.69
N ILE A 29 -16.43 -0.67 0.02
CA ILE A 29 -15.27 0.24 0.13
C ILE A 29 -15.16 0.81 1.55
N GLU A 30 -16.27 1.22 2.15
CA GLU A 30 -16.29 1.76 3.52
C GLU A 30 -15.81 0.71 4.53
N VAL A 31 -16.32 -0.52 4.45
CA VAL A 31 -15.88 -1.64 5.30
C VAL A 31 -14.37 -1.91 5.12
N ALA A 32 -13.89 -1.92 3.88
CA ALA A 32 -12.46 -2.13 3.61
C ALA A 32 -11.59 -1.01 4.21
N LEU A 33 -12.02 0.24 4.10
CA LEU A 33 -11.30 1.37 4.68
C LEU A 33 -11.34 1.41 6.21
N GLN A 34 -12.26 0.67 6.85
CA GLN A 34 -12.32 0.53 8.30
C GLN A 34 -11.49 -0.66 8.81
N ASN A 35 -11.39 -1.75 8.04
CA ASN A 35 -10.87 -3.02 8.54
C ASN A 35 -9.56 -3.47 7.89
N HIS A 36 -9.16 -2.92 6.72
CA HIS A 36 -8.04 -3.47 5.96
C HIS A 36 -6.68 -3.25 6.66
N PRO A 37 -5.91 -4.33 6.98
CA PRO A 37 -4.67 -4.23 7.76
C PRO A 37 -3.63 -3.27 7.17
N SER A 38 -3.50 -3.20 5.84
CA SER A 38 -2.54 -2.30 5.17
C SER A 38 -2.79 -0.82 5.47
N LEU A 39 -4.04 -0.43 5.77
CA LEU A 39 -4.34 0.94 6.16
C LEU A 39 -3.83 1.26 7.56
N PHE A 40 -3.96 0.31 8.51
CA PHE A 40 -3.41 0.48 9.85
C PHE A 40 -1.89 0.59 9.82
N VAL A 41 -1.21 -0.21 8.98
CA VAL A 41 0.24 -0.08 8.75
C VAL A 41 0.60 1.32 8.26
N ALA A 42 -0.13 1.85 7.28
CA ALA A 42 0.11 3.20 6.75
C ALA A 42 -0.14 4.30 7.80
N ILE A 43 -1.12 4.13 8.69
CA ILE A 43 -1.39 5.05 9.80
C ILE A 43 -0.23 5.02 10.82
N GLU A 44 0.32 3.85 11.13
CA GLU A 44 1.48 3.76 12.04
C GLU A 44 2.75 4.33 11.39
N ASP A 45 2.93 4.21 10.08
CA ASP A 45 4.02 4.88 9.35
C ASP A 45 3.88 6.40 9.37
N ASP A 46 2.66 6.95 9.30
CA ASP A 46 2.40 8.38 9.52
C ASP A 46 2.86 8.81 10.93
N LYS A 47 2.45 8.07 11.98
CA LYS A 47 2.87 8.34 13.36
C LYS A 47 4.37 8.25 13.54
N LYS A 48 5.02 7.26 12.94
CA LYS A 48 6.48 7.10 12.92
C LYS A 48 7.17 8.30 12.28
N SER A 49 6.65 8.80 11.16
CA SER A 49 7.22 9.96 10.47
C SER A 49 7.11 11.23 11.32
N ILE A 50 5.98 11.41 12.04
CA ILE A 50 5.79 12.51 13.00
C ILE A 50 6.76 12.39 14.17
N ALA A 51 6.97 11.18 14.72
CA ALA A 51 7.95 10.95 15.78
C ALA A 51 9.37 11.26 15.30
N ASN A 52 9.75 10.86 14.08
CA ASN A 52 11.04 11.19 13.49
C ASN A 52 11.23 12.70 13.31
N TYR A 53 10.16 13.43 12.94
CA TYR A 53 10.20 14.89 12.90
C TYR A 53 10.44 15.48 14.31
N GLN A 54 9.79 14.95 15.34
CA GLN A 54 10.03 15.38 16.72
C GLN A 54 11.48 15.13 17.15
N ILE A 55 12.06 13.98 16.76
CA ILE A 55 13.48 13.67 16.98
C ILE A 55 14.37 14.70 16.27
N ALA A 56 14.11 15.00 14.98
CA ALA A 56 14.87 16.02 14.26
C ALA A 56 14.77 17.41 14.93
N ARG A 57 13.57 17.80 15.35
CA ARG A 57 13.30 19.05 16.06
C ARG A 57 13.98 19.12 17.43
N SER A 58 14.14 17.98 18.12
CA SER A 58 14.79 17.93 19.43
C SER A 58 16.28 18.31 19.39
N MET A 59 16.91 18.31 18.20
CA MET A 59 18.26 18.85 18.02
C MET A 59 18.37 20.35 18.38
N ARG A 60 17.23 21.06 18.47
CA ARG A 60 17.14 22.46 18.93
C ARG A 60 16.82 22.59 20.41
N SER A 61 16.59 21.49 21.09
CA SER A 61 16.20 21.49 22.50
C SER A 61 17.41 21.28 23.38
N ILE A 62 17.25 21.68 24.65
CA ILE A 62 18.19 21.37 25.70
C ILE A 62 18.04 19.88 26.01
N ILE A 63 19.16 19.17 26.07
CA ILE A 63 19.26 17.79 26.54
C ILE A 63 19.79 17.81 27.96
N VAL A 64 19.11 17.09 28.84
CA VAL A 64 19.55 16.94 30.24
C VAL A 64 19.68 15.48 30.55
N ASP A 65 20.90 15.05 30.88
CA ASP A 65 21.23 13.66 31.16
C ASP A 65 21.71 13.52 32.62
N GLY A 66 21.35 12.42 33.28
CA GLY A 66 22.01 12.00 34.51
C GLY A 66 23.33 11.30 34.18
N GLU A 67 24.42 11.76 34.72
CA GLU A 67 25.76 11.28 34.40
C GLU A 67 26.52 10.83 35.64
N ILE A 68 27.11 9.66 35.56
CA ILE A 68 28.10 9.19 36.49
C ILE A 68 29.35 8.85 35.66
N ARG A 69 30.44 9.56 35.91
CA ARG A 69 31.69 9.35 35.19
C ARG A 69 32.89 9.37 36.08
N THR A 70 33.87 8.59 35.76
CA THR A 70 35.22 8.69 36.34
C THR A 70 35.98 9.79 35.62
N VAL A 71 36.71 10.61 36.40
CA VAL A 71 37.55 11.69 35.87
C VAL A 71 38.97 11.47 36.37
N GLU A 72 39.89 11.46 35.42
CA GLU A 72 41.31 11.33 35.69
C GLU A 72 41.91 12.74 35.85
N TYR A 73 42.54 12.99 36.97
CA TYR A 73 43.23 14.26 37.27
C TYR A 73 44.73 14.03 37.27
N THR A 74 45.43 14.63 36.33
CA THR A 74 46.89 14.64 36.30
C THR A 74 47.38 15.82 37.15
N LYS A 75 48.14 15.58 38.23
CA LYS A 75 48.78 16.65 39.00
C LYS A 75 49.92 17.22 38.17
N SER A 76 49.83 18.47 37.77
CA SER A 76 50.95 19.18 37.21
C SER A 76 51.88 19.57 38.38
N ASN A 77 52.94 18.79 38.60
CA ASN A 77 54.03 19.20 39.49
C ASN A 77 54.81 20.33 38.81
N SER A 78 54.58 21.56 39.30
CA SER A 78 55.31 22.77 38.89
C SER A 78 56.73 22.85 39.47
N SER A 79 57.45 21.72 39.68
CA SER A 79 58.84 21.70 39.98
C SER A 79 59.64 21.54 38.67
N ALA A 80 60.38 22.60 38.34
CA ALA A 80 61.12 22.79 37.09
C ALA A 80 62.31 21.87 36.88
N ASP A 81 62.35 20.69 37.49
CA ASP A 81 63.56 19.85 37.51
C ASP A 81 63.41 18.39 37.08
N SER A 82 62.30 17.99 36.52
CA SER A 82 62.19 16.61 36.01
C SER A 82 62.02 16.59 34.48
N ARG A 83 63.14 16.38 33.79
CA ARG A 83 63.21 16.18 32.35
C ARG A 83 62.61 14.86 31.86
N PHE A 84 62.06 14.06 32.76
CA PHE A 84 61.40 12.80 32.46
C PHE A 84 60.27 12.53 33.45
N SER A 85 59.06 13.00 33.18
CA SER A 85 57.85 12.51 33.88
C SER A 85 57.39 11.24 33.14
N ILE A 86 57.36 10.11 33.81
CA ILE A 86 56.73 8.89 33.36
C ILE A 86 55.21 9.16 33.45
N PRO A 87 54.44 9.10 32.33
CA PRO A 87 52.98 9.28 32.42
C PRO A 87 52.41 8.18 33.33
N GLY A 88 51.79 8.58 34.47
CA GLY A 88 51.09 7.66 35.38
C GLY A 88 51.46 7.76 36.85
N GLU A 89 52.50 8.53 37.27
CA GLU A 89 52.97 8.56 38.69
C GLU A 89 52.16 9.52 39.59
N ASP A 90 51.35 10.45 39.03
CA ASP A 90 50.58 11.43 39.81
C ASP A 90 49.17 11.63 39.24
N THR A 91 48.44 10.56 38.97
CA THR A 91 47.05 10.62 38.54
C THR A 91 46.11 10.21 39.65
N ASP A 92 45.23 11.13 40.03
CA ASP A 92 44.11 10.84 40.92
C ASP A 92 42.87 10.52 40.08
N ILE A 93 42.19 9.44 40.41
CA ILE A 93 40.91 9.09 39.77
C ILE A 93 39.79 9.67 40.66
N GLY A 94 38.98 10.53 40.11
CA GLY A 94 37.80 11.05 40.72
C GLY A 94 36.51 10.45 40.20
N LEU A 95 35.43 10.66 40.90
CA LEU A 95 34.07 10.30 40.47
C LEU A 95 33.23 11.57 40.42
N PHE A 96 32.59 11.80 39.31
CA PHE A 96 31.55 12.80 39.15
C PHE A 96 30.19 12.12 39.09
N ALA A 97 29.21 12.60 39.84
CA ALA A 97 27.80 12.19 39.73
C ALA A 97 26.92 13.43 39.70
N GLY A 98 26.14 13.58 38.64
CA GLY A 98 25.37 14.80 38.47
C GLY A 98 24.48 14.82 37.25
N LEU A 99 24.06 16.02 36.90
CA LEU A 99 23.31 16.30 35.70
C LEU A 99 24.20 17.02 34.67
N SER A 100 24.19 16.57 33.44
CA SER A 100 24.79 17.26 32.31
C SER A 100 23.71 17.85 31.43
N LEU A 101 23.86 19.13 31.08
CA LEU A 101 23.01 19.85 30.17
C LEU A 101 23.81 20.14 28.90
N THR A 102 23.29 19.71 27.77
CA THR A 102 23.87 19.99 26.47
C THR A 102 22.88 20.79 25.63
N TYR A 103 23.33 21.91 25.08
CA TYR A 103 22.57 22.69 24.14
C TYR A 103 23.44 23.07 22.95
N ASN A 104 23.00 22.64 21.76
CA ASN A 104 23.71 22.97 20.54
C ASN A 104 23.34 24.40 20.11
N LEU A 105 24.27 25.34 20.24
CA LEU A 105 24.09 26.75 19.89
C LEU A 105 24.08 26.95 18.36
N TYR A 106 25.00 26.29 17.65
CA TYR A 106 25.11 26.38 16.20
C TYR A 106 25.47 25.04 15.58
N ASN A 107 24.67 24.65 14.58
CA ASN A 107 24.96 23.52 13.71
C ASN A 107 24.24 23.76 12.37
N ALA A 108 24.99 23.89 11.30
CA ALA A 108 24.46 24.17 9.95
C ALA A 108 23.49 23.10 9.41
N LYS A 109 23.47 21.89 10.03
CA LYS A 109 22.61 20.79 9.60
C LYS A 109 21.20 20.84 10.19
N LYS A 110 20.99 21.55 11.32
CA LYS A 110 19.72 21.49 12.07
C LYS A 110 18.50 21.79 11.21
N ASP A 111 18.55 22.90 10.48
CA ASP A 111 17.42 23.38 9.68
C ASP A 111 17.12 22.41 8.54
N VAL A 112 18.16 21.88 7.93
CA VAL A 112 18.06 20.96 6.81
C VAL A 112 17.51 19.59 7.25
N VAL A 113 17.99 19.05 8.37
CA VAL A 113 17.52 17.79 8.94
C VAL A 113 16.04 17.91 9.35
N GLU A 114 15.66 19.04 9.95
CA GLU A 114 14.26 19.30 10.29
C GLU A 114 13.37 19.37 9.05
N GLU A 115 13.81 20.05 7.97
CA GLU A 115 13.06 20.13 6.71
C GLU A 115 12.99 18.79 5.97
N GLN A 116 14.04 17.95 6.04
CA GLN A 116 14.01 16.58 5.53
C GLN A 116 12.95 15.75 6.29
N ALA A 117 12.96 15.81 7.61
CA ALA A 117 12.01 15.10 8.43
C ALA A 117 10.57 15.58 8.18
N ARG A 118 10.36 16.90 8.00
CA ARG A 118 9.08 17.47 7.60
C ARG A 118 8.63 16.99 6.23
N THR A 119 9.53 16.98 5.24
CA THR A 119 9.23 16.45 3.91
C THR A 119 8.91 14.95 3.96
N SER A 120 9.51 14.19 4.89
CA SER A 120 9.20 12.77 5.11
C SER A 120 7.79 12.55 5.66
N ILE A 121 7.23 13.48 6.45
CA ILE A 121 5.80 13.46 6.83
C ILE A 121 4.92 13.60 5.58
N ASP A 122 5.29 14.49 4.65
CA ASP A 122 4.51 14.66 3.42
C ASP A 122 4.58 13.39 2.54
N VAL A 123 5.74 12.72 2.50
CA VAL A 123 5.87 11.40 1.84
C VAL A 123 4.93 10.39 2.48
N ALA A 124 4.92 10.27 3.82
CA ALA A 124 4.07 9.33 4.54
C ALA A 124 2.58 9.58 4.25
N LYS A 125 2.12 10.84 4.28
CA LYS A 125 0.73 11.22 3.94
C LYS A 125 0.34 10.82 2.52
N VAL A 126 1.22 11.05 1.53
CA VAL A 126 0.95 10.67 0.14
C VAL A 126 0.95 9.15 -0.01
N THR A 127 1.82 8.44 0.72
CA THR A 127 1.84 6.97 0.76
C THR A 127 0.56 6.41 1.38
N ASN A 128 0.06 7.01 2.46
CA ASN A 128 -1.23 6.64 3.06
C ASN A 128 -2.39 6.81 2.05
N TYR A 129 -2.39 7.93 1.33
CA TYR A 129 -3.37 8.15 0.25
C TYR A 129 -3.24 7.08 -0.85
N GLN A 130 -2.02 6.72 -1.26
CA GLN A 130 -1.78 5.66 -2.24
C GLN A 130 -2.30 4.29 -1.77
N VAL A 131 -2.09 3.95 -0.49
CA VAL A 131 -2.61 2.72 0.11
C VAL A 131 -4.13 2.69 0.07
N LYS A 132 -4.79 3.80 0.43
CA LYS A 132 -6.26 3.93 0.33
C LYS A 132 -6.75 3.72 -1.10
N SER A 133 -6.11 4.35 -2.09
CA SER A 133 -6.48 4.19 -3.50
C SER A 133 -6.35 2.74 -3.94
N LYS A 134 -5.25 2.07 -3.58
CA LYS A 134 -5.04 0.65 -3.89
C LYS A 134 -6.09 -0.27 -3.25
N ILE A 135 -6.49 0.00 -2.01
CA ILE A 135 -7.56 -0.76 -1.34
C ILE A 135 -8.88 -0.55 -2.08
N ILE A 136 -9.24 0.68 -2.41
CA ILE A 136 -10.46 0.99 -3.18
C ILE A 136 -10.45 0.26 -4.52
N TYR A 137 -9.33 0.29 -5.24
CA TYR A 137 -9.18 -0.43 -6.51
C TYR A 137 -9.32 -1.95 -6.32
N ALA A 138 -8.67 -2.53 -5.29
CA ALA A 138 -8.75 -3.96 -5.00
C ALA A 138 -10.18 -4.41 -4.70
N VAL A 139 -10.93 -3.62 -3.92
CA VAL A 139 -12.35 -3.88 -3.61
C VAL A 139 -13.20 -3.81 -4.87
N LYS A 140 -13.04 -2.79 -5.72
CA LYS A 140 -13.76 -2.67 -6.99
C LYS A 140 -13.49 -3.86 -7.91
N ASN A 141 -12.22 -4.22 -8.03
CA ASN A 141 -11.81 -5.37 -8.83
C ASN A 141 -12.44 -6.68 -8.33
N ALA A 142 -12.38 -6.94 -7.04
CA ALA A 142 -12.96 -8.13 -6.44
C ALA A 142 -14.49 -8.13 -6.55
N TYR A 143 -15.14 -6.98 -6.35
CA TYR A 143 -16.60 -6.82 -6.45
C TYR A 143 -17.12 -7.12 -7.88
N TYR A 144 -16.51 -6.50 -8.89
CA TYR A 144 -16.91 -6.75 -10.29
C TYR A 144 -16.60 -8.19 -10.73
N SER A 145 -15.47 -8.75 -10.29
CA SER A 145 -15.13 -10.15 -10.56
C SER A 145 -16.10 -11.14 -9.91
N TYR A 146 -16.56 -10.82 -8.70
CA TYR A 146 -17.57 -11.64 -8.02
C TYR A 146 -18.94 -11.55 -8.71
N LEU A 147 -19.39 -10.34 -9.10
CA LEU A 147 -20.62 -10.16 -9.87
C LEU A 147 -20.58 -10.95 -11.19
N LEU A 148 -19.49 -10.86 -11.93
CA LEU A 148 -19.29 -11.64 -13.17
C LEU A 148 -19.41 -13.15 -12.91
N ALA A 149 -18.72 -13.66 -11.88
CA ALA A 149 -18.76 -15.08 -11.56
C ALA A 149 -20.15 -15.55 -11.14
N ARG A 150 -20.89 -14.75 -10.37
CA ARG A 150 -22.29 -15.01 -9.97
C ARG A 150 -23.24 -15.06 -11.18
N ASP A 151 -23.10 -14.08 -12.08
CA ASP A 151 -23.98 -13.99 -13.24
C ASP A 151 -23.68 -15.13 -14.24
N ILE A 152 -22.40 -15.53 -14.39
CA ILE A 152 -22.03 -16.75 -15.15
C ILE A 152 -22.61 -17.99 -14.49
N LEU A 153 -22.58 -18.11 -13.17
CA LEU A 153 -23.17 -19.22 -12.44
C LEU A 153 -24.67 -19.33 -12.75
N ALA A 154 -25.41 -18.23 -12.70
CA ALA A 154 -26.84 -18.22 -13.02
C ALA A 154 -27.12 -18.72 -14.46
N ILE A 155 -26.30 -18.32 -15.43
CA ILE A 155 -26.40 -18.82 -16.82
C ILE A 155 -26.11 -20.34 -16.86
N ARG A 156 -25.10 -20.84 -16.13
CA ARG A 156 -24.77 -22.29 -16.11
C ARG A 156 -25.84 -23.12 -15.43
N GLU A 157 -26.54 -22.59 -14.43
CA GLU A 157 -27.70 -23.22 -13.81
C GLU A 157 -28.86 -23.34 -14.78
N GLU A 158 -29.17 -22.27 -15.53
CA GLU A 158 -30.20 -22.31 -16.59
C GLU A 158 -29.87 -23.38 -17.65
N ILE A 159 -28.62 -23.44 -18.07
CA ILE A 159 -28.13 -24.42 -19.04
C ILE A 159 -28.27 -25.85 -18.51
N TYR A 160 -27.81 -26.12 -17.32
CA TYR A 160 -27.93 -27.43 -16.68
C TYR A 160 -29.40 -27.89 -16.62
N ASN A 161 -30.29 -27.02 -16.18
CA ASN A 161 -31.73 -27.33 -16.11
C ASN A 161 -32.32 -27.62 -17.50
N LYS A 162 -31.91 -26.89 -18.55
CA LYS A 162 -32.31 -27.13 -19.93
C LYS A 162 -31.84 -28.49 -20.45
N TYR A 163 -30.59 -28.88 -20.23
CA TYR A 163 -30.07 -30.18 -20.62
C TYR A 163 -30.66 -31.33 -19.79
N LYS A 164 -30.96 -31.12 -18.53
CA LYS A 164 -31.66 -32.09 -17.67
C LYS A 164 -33.05 -32.42 -18.24
N ASN A 165 -33.85 -31.40 -18.56
CA ASN A 165 -35.17 -31.57 -19.15
C ASN A 165 -35.08 -32.27 -20.51
N LYS A 166 -34.08 -31.95 -21.32
CA LYS A 166 -33.84 -32.56 -22.63
C LYS A 166 -33.48 -34.04 -22.52
N ALA A 167 -32.59 -34.40 -21.57
CA ALA A 167 -32.25 -35.82 -21.35
C ALA A 167 -33.45 -36.63 -20.88
N GLN A 168 -34.30 -36.09 -20.02
CA GLN A 168 -35.55 -36.71 -19.61
C GLN A 168 -36.51 -36.91 -20.77
N LEU A 169 -36.69 -35.88 -21.63
CA LEU A 169 -37.55 -35.98 -22.80
C LEU A 169 -37.02 -37.02 -23.82
N SER A 170 -35.71 -37.03 -24.08
CA SER A 170 -35.08 -38.01 -24.98
C SER A 170 -35.32 -39.45 -24.49
N ARG A 171 -35.22 -39.70 -23.18
CA ARG A 171 -35.50 -41.01 -22.59
C ARG A 171 -36.96 -41.40 -22.75
N GLN A 172 -37.92 -40.51 -22.48
CA GLN A 172 -39.35 -40.76 -22.65
C GLN A 172 -39.68 -41.07 -24.12
N LEU A 173 -39.14 -40.37 -25.10
CA LEU A 173 -39.36 -40.58 -26.51
C LEU A 173 -38.74 -41.92 -26.99
N PHE A 174 -37.62 -42.34 -26.42
CA PHE A 174 -37.05 -43.67 -26.67
C PHE A 174 -37.93 -44.77 -26.12
N GLU A 175 -38.44 -44.67 -24.88
CA GLU A 175 -39.37 -45.64 -24.28
C GLU A 175 -40.67 -45.78 -25.07
N GLN A 176 -41.10 -44.72 -25.74
CA GLN A 176 -42.27 -44.74 -26.65
C GLN A 176 -41.94 -45.27 -28.05
N GLY A 177 -40.67 -45.66 -28.29
CA GLY A 177 -40.22 -46.13 -29.62
C GLY A 177 -40.08 -45.06 -30.71
N SER A 178 -40.21 -43.77 -30.33
CA SER A 178 -40.21 -42.65 -31.27
C SER A 178 -38.79 -42.14 -31.62
N ARG A 179 -37.75 -42.50 -30.87
CA ARG A 179 -36.37 -42.07 -31.05
C ARG A 179 -35.36 -43.20 -30.80
N PRO A 180 -34.18 -43.17 -31.45
CA PRO A 180 -33.13 -44.17 -31.22
C PRO A 180 -32.41 -43.95 -29.87
N ILE A 181 -31.84 -45.04 -29.35
CA ILE A 181 -31.01 -44.99 -28.10
C ILE A 181 -29.81 -44.05 -28.22
N LEU A 182 -29.31 -43.81 -29.42
CA LEU A 182 -28.23 -42.88 -29.67
C LEU A 182 -28.57 -41.45 -29.22
N ASP A 183 -29.83 -41.00 -29.40
CA ASP A 183 -30.27 -39.66 -28.97
C ASP A 183 -30.27 -39.56 -27.43
N VAL A 184 -30.62 -40.62 -26.73
CA VAL A 184 -30.55 -40.69 -25.24
C VAL A 184 -29.09 -40.57 -24.80
N SER A 185 -28.20 -41.40 -25.37
CA SER A 185 -26.79 -41.42 -25.00
C SER A 185 -26.16 -40.04 -25.24
N LYS A 186 -26.46 -39.37 -26.34
CA LYS A 186 -25.98 -38.03 -26.65
C LYS A 186 -26.51 -36.99 -25.64
N ALA A 187 -27.80 -37.05 -25.29
CA ALA A 187 -28.40 -36.13 -24.33
C ALA A 187 -27.84 -36.33 -22.91
N GLU A 188 -27.49 -37.56 -22.53
CA GLU A 188 -26.83 -37.85 -21.24
C GLU A 188 -25.38 -37.33 -21.17
N VAL A 189 -24.63 -37.43 -22.28
CA VAL A 189 -23.28 -36.83 -22.38
C VAL A 189 -23.35 -35.30 -22.29
N ASP A 190 -24.30 -34.67 -22.97
CA ASP A 190 -24.53 -33.23 -22.95
C ASP A 190 -24.88 -32.77 -21.51
N LEU A 191 -25.74 -33.52 -20.80
CA LEU A 191 -26.09 -33.24 -19.41
C LEU A 191 -24.87 -33.36 -18.47
N ALA A 192 -24.04 -34.39 -18.62
CA ALA A 192 -22.85 -34.57 -17.82
C ALA A 192 -21.85 -33.42 -18.04
N ASN A 193 -21.67 -32.95 -19.28
CA ASN A 193 -20.85 -31.79 -19.59
C ASN A 193 -21.42 -30.51 -18.98
N ALA A 194 -22.74 -30.30 -19.05
CA ALA A 194 -23.38 -29.13 -18.40
C ALA A 194 -23.23 -29.18 -16.88
N GLN A 195 -23.32 -30.36 -16.28
CA GLN A 195 -23.07 -30.53 -14.84
C GLN A 195 -21.63 -30.19 -14.43
N LEU A 196 -20.64 -30.66 -15.21
CA LEU A 196 -19.24 -30.32 -14.97
C LEU A 196 -19.00 -28.81 -15.01
N GLN A 197 -19.58 -28.14 -16.04
CA GLN A 197 -19.45 -26.68 -16.18
C GLN A 197 -20.15 -25.92 -15.04
N LEU A 198 -21.28 -26.41 -14.55
CA LEU A 198 -21.98 -25.86 -13.40
C LEU A 198 -21.12 -25.96 -12.11
N GLU A 199 -20.51 -27.12 -11.84
CA GLU A 199 -19.66 -27.30 -10.67
C GLU A 199 -18.39 -26.41 -10.76
N GLN A 200 -17.82 -26.25 -11.95
CA GLN A 200 -16.72 -25.30 -12.17
C GLN A 200 -17.15 -23.84 -11.91
N ALA A 201 -18.34 -23.45 -12.34
CA ALA A 201 -18.87 -22.11 -12.11
C ALA A 201 -19.15 -21.85 -10.62
N LYS A 202 -19.74 -22.83 -9.90
CA LYS A 202 -19.92 -22.76 -8.43
C LYS A 202 -18.61 -22.56 -7.68
N ASN A 203 -17.58 -23.32 -8.07
CA ASN A 203 -16.28 -23.21 -7.46
C ASN A 203 -15.62 -21.83 -7.75
N ASN A 204 -15.79 -21.33 -8.98
CA ASN A 204 -15.28 -20.01 -9.35
C ASN A 204 -16.00 -18.89 -8.59
N GLU A 205 -17.32 -18.97 -8.46
CA GLU A 205 -18.10 -18.00 -7.67
C GLU A 205 -17.61 -17.95 -6.21
N ARG A 206 -17.41 -19.12 -5.56
CA ARG A 206 -16.87 -19.19 -4.19
C ARG A 206 -15.50 -18.53 -4.09
N LYS A 207 -14.60 -18.79 -5.04
CA LYS A 207 -13.27 -18.15 -5.07
C LYS A 207 -13.36 -16.63 -5.18
N MET A 208 -14.23 -16.13 -6.05
CA MET A 208 -14.38 -14.68 -6.23
C MET A 208 -15.03 -14.03 -5.00
N ARG A 209 -15.97 -14.71 -4.35
CA ARG A 209 -16.55 -14.29 -3.07
C ARG A 209 -15.48 -14.20 -1.97
N GLN A 210 -14.64 -15.22 -1.82
CA GLN A 210 -13.50 -15.18 -0.88
C GLN A 210 -12.52 -14.05 -1.19
N SER A 211 -12.25 -13.81 -2.49
CA SER A 211 -11.41 -12.69 -2.90
C SER A 211 -12.00 -11.33 -2.49
N LEU A 212 -13.33 -11.18 -2.54
CA LEU A 212 -14.01 -9.97 -2.08
C LEU A 212 -13.89 -9.79 -0.55
N TYR A 213 -14.09 -10.87 0.25
CA TYR A 213 -13.85 -10.79 1.70
C TYR A 213 -12.42 -10.38 2.02
N TYR A 214 -11.45 -10.98 1.35
CA TYR A 214 -10.05 -10.63 1.52
C TYR A 214 -9.75 -9.16 1.16
N ALA A 215 -10.31 -8.68 0.05
CA ALA A 215 -10.15 -7.27 -0.36
C ALA A 215 -10.79 -6.28 0.63
N MET A 216 -11.81 -6.71 1.36
CA MET A 216 -12.44 -5.93 2.43
C MET A 216 -11.69 -6.03 3.77
N GLY A 217 -10.66 -6.87 3.87
CA GLY A 217 -9.94 -7.12 5.14
C GLY A 217 -10.73 -7.93 6.15
N LEU A 218 -11.72 -8.71 5.70
CA LEU A 218 -12.53 -9.59 6.54
C LEU A 218 -11.99 -11.03 6.52
N GLU A 219 -12.10 -11.73 7.64
CA GLU A 219 -11.80 -13.17 7.72
C GLU A 219 -12.98 -14.02 7.25
N GLU A 220 -12.69 -15.21 6.69
CA GLU A 220 -13.68 -16.13 6.12
C GLU A 220 -14.76 -16.60 7.14
N ASN A 221 -14.48 -16.49 8.44
CA ASN A 221 -15.38 -16.90 9.52
C ASN A 221 -16.45 -15.85 9.90
N GLU A 222 -16.38 -14.64 9.34
CA GLU A 222 -17.43 -13.67 9.53
C GLU A 222 -18.62 -14.06 8.64
N GLN A 223 -19.67 -14.61 9.23
CA GLN A 223 -20.91 -15.07 8.58
C GLN A 223 -21.73 -13.88 8.01
N ILE A 224 -21.12 -13.04 7.23
CA ILE A 224 -21.82 -11.99 6.51
C ILE A 224 -22.09 -12.52 5.11
N ASP A 225 -23.30 -12.97 4.84
CA ASP A 225 -23.73 -13.24 3.47
C ASP A 225 -23.79 -11.94 2.68
N ILE A 226 -22.68 -11.64 2.00
CA ILE A 226 -22.59 -10.47 1.14
C ILE A 226 -23.30 -10.79 -0.18
N ILE A 227 -24.47 -10.22 -0.35
CA ILE A 227 -25.17 -10.22 -1.63
C ILE A 227 -24.90 -8.88 -2.30
N PRO A 228 -24.05 -8.82 -3.32
CA PRO A 228 -23.78 -7.57 -4.00
C PRO A 228 -25.03 -7.09 -4.76
N GLU A 229 -25.22 -5.78 -4.75
CA GLU A 229 -26.27 -5.15 -5.55
C GLU A 229 -25.98 -5.31 -7.04
N ASN A 230 -27.02 -5.53 -7.84
CA ASN A 230 -26.87 -5.62 -9.29
C ASN A 230 -26.52 -4.24 -9.86
N ILE A 231 -25.52 -4.24 -10.74
CA ILE A 231 -25.11 -3.03 -11.46
C ILE A 231 -25.87 -2.97 -12.79
N ASP A 232 -26.31 -1.77 -13.16
CA ASP A 232 -26.88 -1.54 -14.48
C ASP A 232 -25.75 -1.56 -15.52
N LEU A 233 -25.58 -2.74 -16.14
CA LEU A 233 -24.56 -2.96 -17.18
C LEU A 233 -24.90 -2.28 -18.51
N GLU A 234 -26.08 -1.65 -18.65
CA GLU A 234 -26.43 -0.88 -19.83
C GLU A 234 -25.90 0.56 -19.74
N LYS A 235 -25.67 1.06 -18.52
CA LYS A 235 -25.13 2.40 -18.26
C LYS A 235 -23.66 2.35 -17.80
N LEU A 236 -22.78 2.08 -18.75
CA LEU A 236 -21.35 2.07 -18.48
C LEU A 236 -20.79 3.49 -18.34
N PRO A 237 -19.82 3.71 -17.40
CA PRO A 237 -19.18 5.00 -17.27
C PRO A 237 -18.39 5.37 -18.52
N GLU A 238 -18.53 6.58 -19.02
CA GLU A 238 -17.81 7.06 -20.19
C GLU A 238 -16.63 7.94 -19.83
N ILE A 239 -15.56 7.86 -20.63
CA ILE A 239 -14.40 8.74 -20.52
C ILE A 239 -14.55 9.87 -21.53
N ASN A 240 -14.91 11.05 -21.04
CA ASN A 240 -15.07 12.24 -21.88
C ASN A 240 -13.80 13.08 -21.99
N CYS A 241 -12.61 12.46 -21.78
CA CYS A 241 -11.33 13.15 -21.78
C CYS A 241 -10.43 12.69 -22.91
N THR A 242 -9.63 13.62 -23.40
CA THR A 242 -8.54 13.29 -24.31
C THR A 242 -7.35 12.68 -23.56
N LEU A 243 -6.57 11.83 -24.22
CA LEU A 243 -5.36 11.24 -23.66
C LEU A 243 -4.38 12.30 -23.12
N ALA A 244 -4.31 13.47 -23.79
CA ALA A 244 -3.48 14.61 -23.34
C ALA A 244 -3.93 15.17 -21.98
N ASN A 245 -5.24 15.24 -21.74
CA ASN A 245 -5.77 15.67 -20.45
C ASN A 245 -5.48 14.64 -19.36
N LEU A 246 -5.61 13.35 -19.64
CA LEU A 246 -5.26 12.28 -18.71
C LEU A 246 -3.77 12.35 -18.30
N TYR A 247 -2.85 12.62 -19.24
CA TYR A 247 -1.44 12.82 -18.91
C TYR A 247 -1.21 14.00 -17.97
N ARG A 248 -1.88 15.14 -18.20
CA ARG A 248 -1.79 16.29 -17.27
C ARG A 248 -2.31 15.96 -15.89
N MET A 249 -3.43 15.25 -15.83
CA MET A 249 -4.00 14.82 -14.55
C MET A 249 -3.06 13.88 -13.80
N CYS A 250 -2.44 12.91 -14.46
CA CYS A 250 -1.45 12.04 -13.84
C CYS A 250 -0.25 12.82 -13.29
N GLU A 251 0.26 13.81 -14.02
CA GLU A 251 1.41 14.63 -13.57
C GLU A 251 1.12 15.39 -12.28
N VAL A 252 -0.15 15.73 -12.01
CA VAL A 252 -0.57 16.48 -10.81
C VAL A 252 -0.99 15.53 -9.67
N TYR A 253 -1.78 14.51 -9.99
CA TYR A 253 -2.52 13.75 -8.97
C TYR A 253 -1.94 12.37 -8.66
N ASN A 254 -1.17 11.78 -9.58
CA ASN A 254 -0.63 10.45 -9.34
C ASN A 254 0.25 10.40 -8.09
N PRO A 255 -0.08 9.55 -7.09
CA PRO A 255 0.62 9.54 -5.81
C PRO A 255 2.06 9.04 -5.92
N GLU A 256 2.35 8.10 -6.83
CA GLU A 256 3.69 7.56 -7.03
C GLU A 256 4.66 8.64 -7.54
N LEU A 257 4.22 9.46 -8.50
CA LEU A 257 5.00 10.57 -9.01
C LEU A 257 5.20 11.67 -7.95
N ARG A 258 4.18 11.92 -7.12
CA ARG A 258 4.29 12.87 -6.01
C ARG A 258 5.30 12.38 -4.95
N ILE A 259 5.30 11.09 -4.61
CA ILE A 259 6.29 10.49 -3.71
C ILE A 259 7.70 10.64 -4.29
N ALA A 260 7.90 10.33 -5.58
CA ALA A 260 9.20 10.46 -6.24
C ALA A 260 9.73 11.92 -6.21
N ARG A 261 8.86 12.91 -6.41
CA ARG A 261 9.21 14.35 -6.31
C ARG A 261 9.62 14.75 -4.89
N LEU A 262 8.91 14.27 -3.88
CA LEU A 262 9.24 14.52 -2.47
C LEU A 262 10.56 13.83 -2.08
N GLN A 263 10.79 12.60 -2.53
CA GLN A 263 12.06 11.90 -2.32
C GLN A 263 13.23 12.60 -3.00
N LYS A 264 13.03 13.14 -4.21
CA LYS A 264 14.03 13.99 -4.87
C LYS A 264 14.34 15.25 -4.05
N LYS A 265 13.32 15.90 -3.45
CA LYS A 265 13.53 17.04 -2.53
C LYS A 265 14.36 16.63 -1.31
N ILE A 266 14.07 15.48 -0.71
CA ILE A 266 14.85 14.95 0.43
C ILE A 266 16.30 14.70 0.01
N ALA A 267 16.56 14.11 -1.15
CA ALA A 267 17.90 13.89 -1.67
C ALA A 267 18.65 15.21 -1.94
N GLN A 268 17.96 16.24 -2.43
CA GLN A 268 18.53 17.58 -2.59
C GLN A 268 18.93 18.19 -1.24
N LEU A 269 18.06 18.10 -0.25
CA LEU A 269 18.35 18.56 1.11
C LEU A 269 19.53 17.79 1.72
N LYS A 270 19.69 16.50 1.38
CA LYS A 270 20.83 15.68 1.84
C LYS A 270 22.17 16.23 1.37
N ILE A 271 22.27 16.78 0.17
CA ILE A 271 23.49 17.47 -0.30
C ILE A 271 23.84 18.62 0.64
N THR A 272 22.83 19.45 1.00
CA THR A 272 23.03 20.59 1.90
C THR A 272 23.40 20.13 3.32
N GLU A 273 22.81 19.03 3.78
CA GLU A 273 23.16 18.42 5.07
C GLU A 273 24.63 17.96 5.10
N GLU A 274 25.08 17.24 4.08
CA GLU A 274 26.47 16.77 4.02
C GLU A 274 27.47 17.94 3.83
N ALA A 275 27.11 18.95 3.03
CA ALA A 275 27.88 20.18 2.91
C ALA A 275 27.97 20.95 4.24
N GLY A 276 26.93 20.87 5.07
CA GLY A 276 26.90 21.42 6.42
C GLY A 276 28.00 20.87 7.35
N SER A 277 28.62 19.73 6.99
CA SER A 277 29.74 19.14 7.73
C SER A 277 31.05 19.95 7.59
N HIS A 278 31.15 20.88 6.64
CA HIS A 278 32.29 21.80 6.51
C HIS A 278 32.23 22.98 7.49
N TYR A 279 31.07 23.24 8.08
CA TYR A 279 30.87 24.35 9.00
C TYR A 279 31.14 23.96 10.44
N PRO A 280 31.46 24.91 11.33
CA PRO A 280 31.66 24.61 12.75
C PRO A 280 30.36 24.15 13.42
N THR A 281 30.51 23.41 14.50
CA THR A 281 29.46 23.19 15.49
C THR A 281 29.81 23.89 16.78
N VAL A 282 28.82 24.49 17.44
CA VAL A 282 29.04 25.19 18.73
C VAL A 282 28.04 24.64 19.74
N ASP A 283 28.57 24.05 20.80
CA ASP A 283 27.78 23.43 21.86
C ASP A 283 28.03 24.14 23.21
N LEU A 284 26.97 24.38 23.95
CA LEU A 284 27.01 24.77 25.35
C LEU A 284 26.87 23.52 26.21
N LEU A 285 27.79 23.30 27.09
CA LEU A 285 27.86 22.20 28.05
C LEU A 285 27.81 22.75 29.47
N ILE A 286 26.87 22.29 30.27
CA ILE A 286 26.78 22.65 31.69
C ILE A 286 26.66 21.36 32.49
N GLY A 287 27.54 21.18 33.48
CA GLY A 287 27.48 20.06 34.41
C GLY A 287 27.24 20.59 35.83
N LEU A 288 26.29 20.01 36.52
CA LEU A 288 25.92 20.30 37.91
C LEU A 288 25.89 18.98 38.67
N GLY A 289 26.68 18.88 39.75
CA GLY A 289 26.70 17.61 40.47
C GLY A 289 27.61 17.65 41.67
N TYR A 290 27.98 16.47 42.09
CA TYR A 290 28.94 16.22 43.14
C TYR A 290 30.15 15.51 42.57
N GLU A 291 31.33 15.91 43.00
CA GLU A 291 32.59 15.40 42.56
C GLU A 291 33.44 14.98 43.76
N ASN A 292 34.02 13.80 43.66
CA ASN A 292 35.06 13.33 44.53
C ASN A 292 36.37 13.26 43.77
N LYS A 293 37.36 14.12 44.09
CA LYS A 293 38.62 14.26 43.36
C LYS A 293 39.66 13.19 43.68
N LYS A 294 39.47 12.42 44.76
CA LYS A 294 40.40 11.41 45.24
C LYS A 294 39.68 10.12 45.57
N LEU A 295 39.19 9.42 44.58
CA LEU A 295 38.64 8.08 44.77
C LEU A 295 39.76 7.02 44.81
N TYR A 296 40.88 7.27 44.11
CA TYR A 296 42.01 6.35 44.02
C TYR A 296 43.26 7.12 43.60
N GLY A 297 44.30 7.07 44.40
CA GLY A 297 45.65 7.52 44.03
C GLY A 297 46.47 6.34 43.59
N MET A 298 47.02 6.35 42.39
CA MET A 298 47.74 5.21 41.78
C MET A 298 49.11 4.99 42.39
N GLY A 299 49.54 5.77 43.41
CA GLY A 299 50.85 5.67 44.06
C GLY A 299 50.96 4.64 45.19
N ASN A 300 49.88 4.02 45.65
CA ASN A 300 49.91 3.02 46.71
C ASN A 300 48.82 1.96 46.53
N ILE A 301 49.15 0.89 45.83
CA ILE A 301 48.33 -0.32 45.83
C ILE A 301 48.39 -0.94 47.22
N GLY A 302 47.50 -0.56 48.13
CA GLY A 302 47.43 -1.15 49.46
C GLY A 302 46.95 -0.22 50.59
N SER A 303 46.75 1.05 50.39
CA SER A 303 46.24 1.95 51.41
C SER A 303 44.76 2.32 51.16
N ASN A 304 44.00 2.05 52.18
CA ASN A 304 42.65 2.44 52.48
C ASN A 304 41.95 3.34 51.47
N PHE A 305 40.78 2.90 51.05
CA PHE A 305 39.75 3.68 50.35
C PHE A 305 39.43 4.92 51.18
N GLU A 306 40.21 5.99 51.04
CA GLU A 306 39.85 7.28 51.61
C GLU A 306 38.69 7.82 50.79
N ALA A 307 37.51 7.73 51.38
CA ALA A 307 36.34 8.45 50.86
C ALA A 307 36.69 9.94 50.92
N GLY A 308 37.31 10.44 49.87
CA GLY A 308 37.61 11.85 49.73
C GLY A 308 36.34 12.67 49.88
N SER A 309 36.46 13.90 50.35
CA SER A 309 35.31 14.76 50.55
C SER A 309 34.59 15.04 49.23
N TRP A 310 33.32 14.73 49.18
CA TRP A 310 32.45 15.12 48.09
C TRP A 310 32.27 16.63 48.10
N SER A 311 32.48 17.29 47.01
CA SER A 311 32.25 18.71 46.78
C SER A 311 31.24 18.96 45.68
N THR A 312 30.49 20.04 45.79
CA THR A 312 29.64 20.48 44.68
C THR A 312 30.52 20.89 43.51
N ALA A 313 30.17 20.37 42.32
CA ALA A 313 30.87 20.67 41.09
C ALA A 313 29.92 21.41 40.13
N PHE A 314 30.43 22.51 39.59
CA PHE A 314 29.81 23.23 38.50
C PHE A 314 30.82 23.34 37.35
N HIS A 315 30.44 22.83 36.21
CA HIS A 315 31.25 22.91 34.97
C HIS A 315 30.46 23.62 33.89
N GLY A 316 31.00 24.69 33.34
CA GLY A 316 30.42 25.36 32.17
C GLY A 316 31.47 25.42 31.05
N ALA A 317 31.10 25.02 29.84
CA ALA A 317 31.97 25.10 28.68
C ALA A 317 31.20 25.44 27.42
N ILE A 318 31.80 26.24 26.56
CA ILE A 318 31.38 26.40 25.15
C ILE A 318 32.43 25.67 24.32
N ARG A 319 31.97 24.66 23.57
CA ARG A 319 32.82 23.90 22.67
C ARG A 319 32.50 24.29 21.23
N ALA A 320 33.48 24.83 20.51
CA ALA A 320 33.43 25.05 19.07
C ALA A 320 34.31 24.01 18.38
N SER A 321 33.75 23.26 17.44
CA SER A 321 34.48 22.24 16.67
C SER A 321 34.35 22.53 15.18
N LEU A 322 35.50 22.71 14.49
CA LEU A 322 35.60 22.92 13.05
C LEU A 322 36.52 21.88 12.45
N PRO A 323 36.06 21.03 11.53
CA PRO A 323 36.95 20.11 10.83
C PRO A 323 37.84 20.87 9.81
N ILE A 324 39.13 21.04 10.13
CA ILE A 324 40.10 21.73 9.26
C ILE A 324 40.51 20.83 8.08
N TYR A 325 40.76 19.54 8.37
CA TYR A 325 41.12 18.56 7.36
C TYR A 325 40.52 17.21 7.68
N SER A 326 39.80 16.62 6.75
CA SER A 326 39.08 15.35 6.93
C SER A 326 39.53 14.26 5.94
N GLY A 327 40.67 14.41 5.29
CA GLY A 327 41.17 13.45 4.29
C GLY A 327 40.26 13.28 3.08
N GLY A 328 39.53 14.34 2.67
CA GLY A 328 38.57 14.25 1.56
C GLY A 328 37.19 13.62 1.90
N ARG A 329 37.03 13.11 3.14
CA ARG A 329 35.79 12.39 3.53
C ARG A 329 34.52 13.20 3.38
N ILE A 330 34.54 14.51 3.74
CA ILE A 330 33.33 15.35 3.65
C ILE A 330 32.98 15.61 2.18
N SER A 331 33.98 15.94 1.35
CA SER A 331 33.77 16.13 -0.09
C SER A 331 33.19 14.88 -0.75
N ALA A 332 33.74 13.69 -0.44
CA ALA A 332 33.25 12.43 -0.96
C ALA A 332 31.78 12.14 -0.51
N ARG A 333 31.36 12.57 0.69
CA ARG A 333 29.96 12.46 1.13
C ARG A 333 29.05 13.40 0.34
N VAL A 334 29.51 14.61 0.04
CA VAL A 334 28.76 15.56 -0.80
C VAL A 334 28.63 15.02 -2.24
N ASP A 335 29.70 14.44 -2.79
CA ASP A 335 29.69 13.81 -4.10
C ASP A 335 28.72 12.62 -4.15
N SER A 336 28.74 11.77 -3.11
CA SER A 336 27.79 10.67 -2.96
C SER A 336 26.34 11.15 -2.90
N ALA A 337 26.04 12.16 -2.07
CA ALA A 337 24.71 12.73 -1.96
C ALA A 337 24.26 13.38 -3.29
N THR A 338 25.19 13.99 -4.03
CA THR A 338 24.93 14.57 -5.36
C THR A 338 24.59 13.46 -6.37
N ALA A 339 25.30 12.33 -6.32
CA ALA A 339 24.99 11.19 -7.17
C ALA A 339 23.60 10.60 -6.83
N ASP A 340 23.24 10.50 -5.54
CA ASP A 340 21.92 10.06 -5.12
C ASP A 340 20.82 11.01 -5.59
N TYR A 341 21.03 12.33 -5.53
CA TYR A 341 20.09 13.31 -6.07
C TYR A 341 19.89 13.14 -7.58
N ASN A 342 20.99 12.98 -8.34
CA ASN A 342 20.95 12.74 -9.79
C ASN A 342 20.19 11.44 -10.09
N LYS A 343 20.39 10.38 -9.30
CA LYS A 343 19.61 9.13 -9.39
C LYS A 343 18.12 9.39 -9.20
N MET A 344 17.72 10.23 -8.24
CA MET A 344 16.30 10.57 -8.03
C MET A 344 15.70 11.36 -9.18
N ILE A 345 16.48 12.22 -9.87
CA ILE A 345 16.03 12.90 -11.10
C ILE A 345 15.67 11.88 -12.18
N TYR A 346 16.56 10.92 -12.44
CA TYR A 346 16.30 9.88 -13.43
C TYR A 346 15.15 8.94 -13.02
N LYS A 347 15.02 8.65 -11.72
CA LYS A 347 13.92 7.83 -11.21
C LYS A 347 12.56 8.51 -11.36
N GLU A 348 12.48 9.83 -11.11
CA GLU A 348 11.25 10.60 -11.39
C GLU A 348 10.87 10.53 -12.87
N LYS A 349 11.85 10.66 -13.78
CA LYS A 349 11.62 10.56 -15.21
C LYS A 349 11.18 9.16 -15.65
N GLU A 350 11.77 8.12 -15.09
CA GLU A 350 11.38 6.72 -15.31
C GLU A 350 9.92 6.52 -14.90
N ILE A 351 9.56 6.85 -13.66
CA ILE A 351 8.20 6.73 -13.13
C ILE A 351 7.19 7.51 -13.99
N LEU A 352 7.51 8.73 -14.39
CA LEU A 352 6.64 9.52 -15.26
C LEU A 352 6.42 8.84 -16.62
N THR A 353 7.46 8.25 -17.20
CA THR A 353 7.37 7.54 -18.47
C THR A 353 6.50 6.28 -18.33
N ASP A 354 6.70 5.52 -17.25
CA ASP A 354 5.93 4.30 -16.96
C ASP A 354 4.44 4.60 -16.73
N ILE A 355 4.13 5.64 -15.96
CA ILE A 355 2.76 6.09 -15.74
C ILE A 355 2.11 6.51 -17.07
N LYS A 356 2.80 7.29 -17.90
CA LYS A 356 2.28 7.69 -19.21
C LYS A 356 2.02 6.48 -20.13
N ASN A 357 2.89 5.49 -20.10
CA ASN A 357 2.69 4.25 -20.84
C ASN A 357 1.47 3.48 -20.31
N GLN A 358 1.36 3.30 -18.99
CA GLN A 358 0.22 2.60 -18.38
C GLN A 358 -1.11 3.30 -18.68
N VAL A 359 -1.15 4.64 -18.60
CA VAL A 359 -2.36 5.41 -18.93
C VAL A 359 -2.74 5.24 -20.40
N ARG A 360 -1.76 5.33 -21.30
CA ARG A 360 -1.99 5.13 -22.75
C ARG A 360 -2.55 3.74 -23.03
N ASP A 361 -1.94 2.72 -22.42
CA ASP A 361 -2.32 1.33 -22.67
C ASP A 361 -3.70 1.05 -22.05
N ASN A 362 -3.98 1.49 -20.84
CA ASN A 362 -5.29 1.37 -20.22
C ASN A 362 -6.38 2.13 -21.02
N TYR A 363 -6.08 3.33 -21.52
CA TYR A 363 -7.01 4.11 -22.34
C TYR A 363 -7.35 3.39 -23.65
N ARG A 364 -6.34 2.87 -24.36
CA ARG A 364 -6.54 2.10 -25.61
C ARG A 364 -7.32 0.80 -25.36
N THR A 365 -7.00 0.11 -24.27
CA THR A 365 -7.75 -1.09 -23.87
C THR A 365 -9.23 -0.78 -23.62
N LEU A 366 -9.55 0.35 -23.02
CA LEU A 366 -10.95 0.75 -22.83
C LEU A 366 -11.67 1.07 -24.14
N GLU A 367 -11.01 1.77 -25.07
CA GLU A 367 -11.57 2.01 -26.40
C GLU A 367 -11.80 0.69 -27.17
N GLU A 368 -10.89 -0.27 -27.02
CA GLU A 368 -11.05 -1.60 -27.60
C GLU A 368 -12.22 -2.35 -26.98
N MET A 369 -12.34 -2.33 -25.65
CA MET A 369 -13.42 -3.01 -24.94
C MET A 369 -14.79 -2.39 -25.25
N LYS A 370 -14.87 -1.08 -25.44
CA LYS A 370 -16.12 -0.44 -25.91
C LYS A 370 -16.55 -1.03 -27.27
N ARG A 371 -15.63 -1.16 -28.22
CA ARG A 371 -15.90 -1.80 -29.51
C ARG A 371 -16.25 -3.29 -29.36
N GLN A 372 -15.60 -4.02 -28.45
CA GLN A 372 -15.94 -5.42 -28.17
C GLN A 372 -17.37 -5.56 -27.65
N ILE A 373 -17.85 -4.66 -26.80
CA ILE A 373 -19.22 -4.65 -26.31
C ILE A 373 -20.20 -4.48 -27.48
N GLU A 374 -19.97 -3.49 -28.36
CA GLU A 374 -20.81 -3.24 -29.56
C GLU A 374 -20.86 -4.47 -30.49
N ILE A 375 -19.71 -5.12 -30.70
CA ILE A 375 -19.64 -6.36 -31.49
C ILE A 375 -20.36 -7.51 -30.79
N SER A 376 -20.18 -7.68 -29.49
CA SER A 376 -20.84 -8.73 -28.70
C SER A 376 -22.37 -8.57 -28.67
N GLU A 377 -22.87 -7.33 -28.64
CA GLU A 377 -24.30 -7.04 -28.77
C GLU A 377 -24.86 -7.44 -30.16
N LEU A 378 -24.05 -7.24 -31.20
CA LEU A 378 -24.43 -7.71 -32.55
C LEU A 378 -24.40 -9.25 -32.64
N ILE A 379 -23.40 -9.89 -32.03
CA ILE A 379 -23.27 -11.36 -32.00
C ILE A 379 -24.48 -11.98 -31.28
N ILE A 380 -24.86 -11.46 -30.10
CA ILE A 380 -26.00 -12.02 -29.36
C ILE A 380 -27.31 -11.86 -30.15
N LYS A 381 -27.52 -10.70 -30.75
CA LYS A 381 -28.72 -10.46 -31.62
C LYS A 381 -28.80 -11.44 -32.79
N ASN A 382 -27.68 -11.70 -33.48
CA ASN A 382 -27.62 -12.64 -34.57
C ASN A 382 -27.76 -14.09 -34.11
N ALA A 383 -27.14 -14.47 -32.99
CA ALA A 383 -27.24 -15.79 -32.38
C ALA A 383 -28.71 -16.11 -31.97
N GLN A 384 -29.39 -15.17 -31.35
CA GLN A 384 -30.82 -15.30 -30.98
C GLN A 384 -31.71 -15.47 -32.23
N ARG A 385 -31.43 -14.70 -33.29
CA ARG A 385 -32.16 -14.85 -34.57
C ARG A 385 -31.90 -16.22 -35.17
N HIS A 386 -30.66 -16.69 -35.18
CA HIS A 386 -30.31 -18.02 -35.69
C HIS A 386 -31.00 -19.12 -34.88
N GLN A 387 -31.00 -19.01 -33.53
CA GLN A 387 -31.70 -19.94 -32.66
C GLN A 387 -33.20 -20.03 -32.98
N LEU A 388 -33.86 -18.87 -33.15
CA LEU A 388 -35.29 -18.84 -33.48
C LEU A 388 -35.58 -19.53 -34.82
N LEU A 389 -34.72 -19.32 -35.82
CA LEU A 389 -34.87 -19.96 -37.13
C LEU A 389 -34.62 -21.46 -37.06
N ALA A 390 -33.57 -21.90 -36.34
CA ALA A 390 -33.26 -23.32 -36.15
C ALA A 390 -34.38 -24.03 -35.37
N GLN A 391 -34.97 -23.38 -34.37
CA GLN A 391 -36.10 -23.91 -33.63
C GLN A 391 -37.31 -24.12 -34.50
N ARG A 392 -37.70 -23.12 -35.31
CA ARG A 392 -38.84 -23.21 -36.26
C ARG A 392 -38.60 -24.29 -37.35
N SER A 393 -37.37 -24.38 -37.85
CA SER A 393 -36.98 -25.39 -38.84
C SER A 393 -37.11 -26.80 -38.25
N TYR A 394 -36.67 -27.01 -37.02
CA TYR A 394 -36.80 -28.29 -36.31
C TYR A 394 -38.26 -28.64 -35.99
N GLU A 395 -39.06 -27.70 -35.55
CA GLU A 395 -40.49 -27.88 -35.28
C GLU A 395 -41.28 -28.27 -36.53
N ASN A 396 -40.89 -27.72 -37.69
CA ASN A 396 -41.50 -28.06 -38.99
C ASN A 396 -40.90 -29.31 -39.66
N GLY A 397 -39.97 -30.00 -38.99
CA GLY A 397 -39.36 -31.23 -39.52
C GLY A 397 -38.32 -30.99 -40.63
N ALA A 398 -37.99 -29.75 -40.96
CA ALA A 398 -37.02 -29.36 -41.99
C ALA A 398 -35.57 -29.24 -41.49
N GLY A 399 -35.36 -29.11 -40.15
CA GLY A 399 -34.07 -28.98 -39.52
C GLY A 399 -33.69 -30.18 -38.66
N THR A 400 -32.40 -30.32 -38.37
CA THR A 400 -31.86 -31.37 -37.49
C THR A 400 -31.80 -30.92 -36.03
N LEU A 401 -31.87 -31.90 -35.13
CA LEU A 401 -31.66 -31.63 -33.70
C LEU A 401 -30.25 -31.02 -33.40
N LEU A 402 -29.26 -31.43 -34.23
CA LEU A 402 -27.88 -30.91 -34.10
C LEU A 402 -27.80 -29.42 -34.41
N GLU A 403 -28.46 -28.96 -35.49
CA GLU A 403 -28.51 -27.52 -35.81
C GLU A 403 -29.15 -26.69 -34.73
N LEU A 404 -30.24 -27.18 -34.11
CA LEU A 404 -30.87 -26.52 -32.98
C LEU A 404 -29.94 -26.46 -31.77
N GLN A 405 -29.19 -27.55 -31.48
CA GLN A 405 -28.23 -27.58 -30.38
C GLN A 405 -27.08 -26.60 -30.57
N ASP A 406 -26.51 -26.54 -31.78
CA ASP A 406 -25.42 -25.61 -32.12
C ASP A 406 -25.91 -24.16 -32.01
N ALA A 407 -27.14 -23.88 -32.45
CA ALA A 407 -27.73 -22.54 -32.30
C ALA A 407 -27.95 -22.16 -30.81
N ASP A 408 -28.39 -23.10 -29.99
CA ASP A 408 -28.52 -22.90 -28.52
C ASP A 408 -27.16 -22.59 -27.86
N LEU A 409 -26.14 -23.38 -28.19
CA LEU A 409 -24.78 -23.17 -27.67
C LEU A 409 -24.21 -21.81 -28.08
N ASN A 410 -24.44 -21.39 -29.32
CA ASN A 410 -23.99 -20.09 -29.81
C ASN A 410 -24.64 -18.93 -29.06
N VAL A 411 -25.92 -19.01 -28.71
CA VAL A 411 -26.59 -17.98 -27.88
C VAL A 411 -26.01 -17.93 -26.48
N ILE A 412 -25.73 -19.07 -25.87
CA ILE A 412 -25.13 -19.18 -24.55
C ILE A 412 -23.73 -18.53 -24.51
N GLN A 413 -22.89 -18.91 -25.51
CA GLN A 413 -21.53 -18.34 -25.62
C GLN A 413 -21.59 -16.84 -25.90
N ALA A 414 -22.52 -16.37 -26.74
CA ALA A 414 -22.71 -14.94 -26.98
C ALA A 414 -23.16 -14.16 -25.71
N LYS A 415 -24.07 -14.75 -24.93
CA LYS A 415 -24.49 -14.16 -23.63
C LYS A 415 -23.30 -14.01 -22.65
N ILE A 416 -22.52 -15.07 -22.49
CA ILE A 416 -21.34 -15.04 -21.59
C ILE A 416 -20.32 -14.03 -22.11
N GLY A 417 -20.03 -14.04 -23.43
CA GLY A 417 -19.08 -13.12 -24.02
C GLY A 417 -19.48 -11.64 -23.89
N LEU A 418 -20.77 -11.29 -24.02
CA LEU A 418 -21.23 -9.93 -23.76
C LEU A 418 -21.09 -9.55 -22.29
N LEU A 419 -21.40 -10.47 -21.39
CA LEU A 419 -21.28 -10.25 -19.96
C LEU A 419 -19.82 -10.00 -19.56
N GLU A 420 -18.91 -10.85 -20.02
CA GLU A 420 -17.48 -10.70 -19.81
C GLU A 420 -16.95 -9.38 -20.38
N ALA A 421 -17.37 -8.98 -21.57
CA ALA A 421 -16.97 -7.73 -22.19
C ALA A 421 -17.38 -6.51 -21.34
N ARG A 422 -18.61 -6.49 -20.82
CA ARG A 422 -19.14 -5.40 -19.99
C ARG A 422 -18.41 -5.31 -18.63
N TYR A 423 -18.20 -6.44 -17.93
CA TYR A 423 -17.48 -6.44 -16.65
C TYR A 423 -15.98 -6.11 -16.84
N ASN A 424 -15.35 -6.62 -17.90
CA ASN A 424 -13.96 -6.28 -18.23
C ASN A 424 -13.79 -4.79 -18.52
N TYR A 425 -14.78 -4.14 -19.11
CA TYR A 425 -14.79 -2.69 -19.27
C TYR A 425 -14.78 -1.97 -17.93
N LEU A 426 -15.63 -2.37 -16.97
CA LEU A 426 -15.69 -1.80 -15.64
C LEU A 426 -14.39 -2.00 -14.86
N LEU A 427 -13.77 -3.18 -14.97
CA LEU A 427 -12.48 -3.50 -14.35
C LEU A 427 -11.35 -2.61 -14.88
N ASN A 428 -11.29 -2.44 -16.22
CA ASN A 428 -10.28 -1.59 -16.84
C ASN A 428 -10.54 -0.10 -16.62
N PHE A 429 -11.80 0.31 -16.52
CA PHE A 429 -12.15 1.67 -16.11
C PHE A 429 -11.65 1.97 -14.70
N ALA A 430 -11.92 1.09 -13.73
CA ALA A 430 -11.42 1.23 -12.37
C ALA A 430 -9.88 1.27 -12.32
N LYS A 431 -9.19 0.46 -13.15
CA LYS A 431 -7.74 0.46 -13.29
C LYS A 431 -7.19 1.77 -13.85
N LEU A 432 -7.84 2.35 -14.86
CA LEU A 432 -7.44 3.65 -15.39
C LEU A 432 -7.59 4.76 -14.34
N VAL A 433 -8.70 4.77 -13.59
CA VAL A 433 -8.94 5.72 -12.50
C VAL A 433 -7.85 5.65 -11.44
N ASP A 434 -7.46 4.44 -11.01
CA ASP A 434 -6.37 4.23 -10.05
C ASP A 434 -5.02 4.71 -10.61
N THR A 435 -4.71 4.38 -11.87
CA THR A 435 -3.46 4.80 -12.55
C THR A 435 -3.35 6.32 -12.65
N VAL A 436 -4.45 7.02 -12.93
CA VAL A 436 -4.48 8.50 -12.95
C VAL A 436 -4.32 9.09 -11.56
N GLY A 437 -4.70 8.35 -10.51
CA GLY A 437 -4.60 8.79 -9.11
C GLY A 437 -5.76 9.70 -8.68
N PHE A 438 -6.90 9.63 -9.36
CA PHE A 438 -8.06 10.46 -9.09
C PHE A 438 -9.28 9.62 -8.68
N GLY A 439 -10.13 10.15 -7.78
CA GLY A 439 -11.43 9.55 -7.51
C GLY A 439 -12.39 9.67 -8.72
N GLU A 440 -13.31 8.72 -8.90
CA GLU A 440 -14.23 8.64 -10.05
C GLU A 440 -15.04 9.92 -10.34
N GLY A 441 -15.26 10.76 -9.34
CA GLY A 441 -16.11 11.95 -9.46
C GLY A 441 -15.53 13.09 -10.30
N ILE A 442 -14.27 13.01 -10.76
CA ILE A 442 -13.56 14.15 -11.38
C ILE A 442 -12.92 13.78 -12.72
N LEU A 443 -13.04 12.52 -13.21
CA LEU A 443 -12.66 12.20 -14.55
C LEU A 443 -13.52 13.03 -15.53
N CYS A 444 -12.99 14.23 -15.83
CA CYS A 444 -13.49 15.08 -16.90
C CYS A 444 -14.92 15.63 -16.72
N ARG A 445 -15.26 16.09 -15.53
CA ARG A 445 -16.29 17.14 -15.41
C ARG A 445 -15.73 18.41 -16.06
N ASN A 446 -16.41 18.85 -17.17
CA ASN A 446 -16.21 20.18 -17.78
C ASN A 446 -16.41 21.29 -16.76
#